data_6a99855cd35878f4b5db987d9ced16f3
#
_entry.id   6a99855cd35878f4b5db987d9ced16f3
#
_cell.length_a   1.000
_cell.length_b   1.000
_cell.length_c   1.000
_cell.angle_alpha   90.00
_cell.angle_beta   90.00
_cell.angle_gamma   90.00
#
_symmetry.space_group_name_H-M   'P 1'
#
loop_
_entity.id
_entity.type
_entity.pdbx_description
1 polymer ?
#
loop_
_entity_poly.entity_id
_entity_poly.type
_entity_poly.pdbx_seq_one_letter_code
_entity_poly.pdbx_strand_id
1 'polypeptide(L)'
;MYRNKKNPILTRADVPNIQPNLVDATSVFNPGAIKFGDKYLLMLRTQARSRETYLVLAESDNGVDFSVRKEIVHFKGIENVSDRVYHIYDARISKIDQMYYIMFAMDMEGGCQLGVGSTKDFNEFEFLGIASNEDIRNGVLFPEKVNGKYMRMDRPNKSQHDSGPTSGTTIWLSESDDLINWKQLAPLISGRFHYWDEFIGSGPPPVKTRKGWLHVYHGVAGHFGSANIYQGGVMLLDLQDPSKVIGRCRHNILEPREIWELAGQVPNVCFPSGWVVEDFDDEGFALSDSDVKIYYGAADTVVGLYHSSIQELLDAAMEPEIK
;
A
#
# COMPACT_ATOMS: atom_id res chain seq x y z
N MET A 1 -15.84 7.54 9.91
CA MET A 1 -14.44 7.73 9.41
C MET A 1 -13.80 8.94 10.11
N TYR A 2 -12.61 8.79 10.75
CA TYR A 2 -11.93 9.88 11.46
C TYR A 2 -10.41 9.64 11.61
N ARG A 3 -9.62 10.73 11.74
CA ARG A 3 -8.19 10.66 12.05
C ARG A 3 -7.97 10.33 13.52
N ASN A 4 -6.95 9.51 13.80
CA ASN A 4 -6.55 9.24 15.17
C ASN A 4 -6.07 10.54 15.84
N LYS A 5 -6.44 10.74 17.12
CA LYS A 5 -6.08 11.97 17.86
C LYS A 5 -4.57 12.07 18.18
N LYS A 6 -3.84 10.95 18.12
CA LYS A 6 -2.38 10.90 18.33
C LYS A 6 -1.58 11.15 17.05
N ASN A 7 -2.24 11.40 15.91
CA ASN A 7 -1.54 11.64 14.66
C ASN A 7 -0.60 12.86 14.72
N PRO A 8 0.56 12.79 14.03
CA PRO A 8 1.11 11.60 13.37
C PRO A 8 1.54 10.55 14.39
N ILE A 9 1.24 9.26 14.14
CA ILE A 9 1.55 8.16 15.08
C ILE A 9 3.02 7.73 15.05
N LEU A 10 3.73 8.03 13.96
CA LEU A 10 5.17 7.83 13.84
C LEU A 10 5.80 8.98 13.07
N THR A 11 6.94 9.43 13.57
CA THR A 11 7.77 10.47 12.97
C THR A 11 9.23 9.99 12.88
N ARG A 12 10.09 10.76 12.27
CA ARG A 12 11.53 10.44 12.23
C ARG A 12 12.17 10.31 13.62
N ALA A 13 11.61 10.97 14.63
CA ALA A 13 12.11 10.91 16.00
C ALA A 13 11.93 9.54 16.67
N ASP A 14 10.97 8.76 16.16
CA ASP A 14 10.66 7.42 16.67
C ASP A 14 11.53 6.34 15.99
N VAL A 15 12.25 6.69 14.90
CA VAL A 15 13.13 5.77 14.18
C VAL A 15 14.50 5.72 14.85
N PRO A 16 14.92 4.56 15.40
CA PRO A 16 16.23 4.44 16.02
C PRO A 16 17.36 4.51 14.99
N ASN A 17 18.55 4.93 15.44
CA ASN A 17 19.74 4.80 14.61
C ASN A 17 20.10 3.33 14.42
N ILE A 18 20.27 2.91 13.18
CA ILE A 18 20.69 1.56 12.78
C ILE A 18 21.97 1.68 11.95
N GLN A 19 23.11 1.51 12.61
CA GLN A 19 24.44 1.64 11.99
C GLN A 19 24.71 0.51 10.97
N PRO A 20 25.43 0.78 9.87
CA PRO A 20 25.90 2.11 9.43
C PRO A 20 24.91 2.87 8.57
N ASN A 21 23.79 2.26 8.17
CA ASN A 21 22.99 2.66 7.00
C ASN A 21 21.90 3.69 7.31
N LEU A 22 21.22 3.55 8.46
CA LEU A 22 20.10 4.42 8.83
C LEU A 22 20.46 5.18 10.11
N VAL A 23 21.11 6.34 9.93
CA VAL A 23 21.48 7.24 11.04
C VAL A 23 20.79 8.57 10.82
N ASP A 24 20.08 9.06 11.84
CA ASP A 24 19.32 10.30 11.80
C ASP A 24 18.35 10.32 10.61
N ALA A 25 17.34 9.44 10.65
CA ALA A 25 16.33 9.33 9.62
C ALA A 25 15.69 10.68 9.29
N THR A 26 15.44 10.93 8.00
CA THR A 26 14.77 12.17 7.54
C THR A 26 13.26 12.03 7.53
N SER A 27 12.76 10.81 7.30
CA SER A 27 11.32 10.54 7.21
C SER A 27 11.01 9.07 7.47
N VAL A 28 9.74 8.81 7.81
CA VAL A 28 9.14 7.48 7.92
C VAL A 28 7.71 7.55 7.39
N PHE A 29 7.35 6.72 6.40
CA PHE A 29 6.07 6.84 5.71
C PHE A 29 5.69 5.56 4.96
N ASN A 30 4.55 5.53 4.28
CA ASN A 30 4.03 4.45 3.44
C ASN A 30 4.16 3.05 4.06
N PRO A 31 3.61 2.81 5.26
CA PRO A 31 3.75 1.53 5.92
C PRO A 31 2.89 0.44 5.26
N GLY A 32 3.46 -0.75 5.02
CA GLY A 32 2.65 -1.97 4.95
C GLY A 32 2.18 -2.34 6.36
N ALA A 33 0.99 -2.91 6.50
CA ALA A 33 0.44 -3.25 7.81
C ALA A 33 -0.17 -4.64 7.83
N ILE A 34 -0.07 -5.31 8.97
CA ILE A 34 -0.73 -6.60 9.21
C ILE A 34 -0.87 -6.87 10.70
N LYS A 35 -1.83 -7.72 11.07
CA LYS A 35 -1.93 -8.31 12.40
C LYS A 35 -1.21 -9.65 12.43
N PHE A 36 -0.28 -9.82 13.36
CA PHE A 36 0.50 -11.04 13.56
C PHE A 36 0.34 -11.51 15.01
N GLY A 37 -0.42 -12.56 15.21
CA GLY A 37 -0.88 -12.93 16.54
C GLY A 37 -1.69 -11.78 17.16
N ASP A 38 -1.30 -11.39 18.37
CA ASP A 38 -1.93 -10.28 19.09
C ASP A 38 -1.28 -8.91 18.81
N LYS A 39 -0.26 -8.87 17.94
CA LYS A 39 0.48 -7.65 17.62
C LYS A 39 0.04 -7.03 16.30
N TYR A 40 0.10 -5.72 16.22
CA TYR A 40 0.07 -4.97 14.97
C TYR A 40 1.49 -4.75 14.50
N LEU A 41 1.76 -5.09 13.24
CA LEU A 41 3.06 -4.87 12.60
C LEU A 41 2.92 -3.85 11.49
N LEU A 42 3.85 -2.90 11.46
CA LEU A 42 4.06 -2.00 10.33
C LEU A 42 5.42 -2.28 9.70
N MET A 43 5.47 -2.45 8.39
CA MET A 43 6.70 -2.43 7.61
C MET A 43 6.87 -1.04 7.03
N LEU A 44 7.70 -0.26 7.68
CA LEU A 44 7.88 1.16 7.45
C LEU A 44 8.87 1.40 6.31
N ARG A 45 8.56 2.33 5.40
CA ARG A 45 9.57 2.96 4.56
C ARG A 45 10.25 4.06 5.37
N THR A 46 11.54 3.88 5.66
CA THR A 46 12.37 4.88 6.34
C THR A 46 13.38 5.46 5.36
N GLN A 47 13.67 6.74 5.44
CA GLN A 47 14.63 7.38 4.57
C GLN A 47 15.81 7.93 5.37
N ALA A 48 17.03 7.58 4.93
CA ALA A 48 18.26 8.13 5.46
C ALA A 48 18.55 9.53 4.91
N ARG A 49 19.55 10.23 5.48
CA ARG A 49 19.98 11.56 5.00
C ARG A 49 20.57 11.53 3.59
N SER A 50 21.10 10.39 3.17
CA SER A 50 21.56 10.11 1.79
C SER A 50 20.42 10.01 0.78
N ARG A 51 19.14 9.99 1.25
CA ARG A 51 17.90 9.73 0.52
C ARG A 51 17.67 8.26 0.16
N GLU A 52 18.55 7.36 0.54
CA GLU A 52 18.29 5.92 0.47
C GLU A 52 17.12 5.54 1.37
N THR A 53 16.33 4.57 0.92
CA THR A 53 15.20 4.05 1.69
C THR A 53 15.46 2.64 2.17
N TYR A 54 15.01 2.38 3.39
CA TYR A 54 15.11 1.08 4.06
C TYR A 54 13.76 0.68 4.62
N LEU A 55 13.49 -0.63 4.63
CA LEU A 55 12.32 -1.18 5.30
C LEU A 55 12.70 -1.54 6.73
N VAL A 56 11.90 -1.07 7.69
CA VAL A 56 12.08 -1.34 9.12
C VAL A 56 10.74 -1.75 9.71
N LEU A 57 10.74 -2.73 10.63
CA LEU A 57 9.51 -3.14 11.31
C LEU A 57 9.23 -2.28 12.54
N ALA A 58 7.95 -2.05 12.81
CA ALA A 58 7.44 -1.52 14.06
C ALA A 58 6.31 -2.39 14.59
N GLU A 59 6.21 -2.49 15.92
CA GLU A 59 5.24 -3.33 16.63
C GLU A 59 4.40 -2.51 17.60
N SER A 60 3.15 -2.93 17.75
CA SER A 60 2.21 -2.32 18.70
C SER A 60 1.25 -3.36 19.27
N ASP A 61 0.82 -3.16 20.52
CA ASP A 61 -0.24 -3.96 21.15
C ASP A 61 -1.65 -3.40 20.85
N ASN A 62 -1.75 -2.13 20.44
CA ASN A 62 -3.03 -1.44 20.27
C ASN A 62 -3.23 -0.84 18.87
N GLY A 63 -2.24 -1.00 17.98
CA GLY A 63 -2.28 -0.46 16.62
C GLY A 63 -2.14 1.06 16.53
N VAL A 64 -1.73 1.73 17.60
CA VAL A 64 -1.55 3.20 17.68
C VAL A 64 -0.15 3.57 18.18
N ASP A 65 0.27 2.96 19.29
CA ASP A 65 1.56 3.24 19.93
C ASP A 65 2.57 2.19 19.46
N PHE A 66 3.47 2.57 18.56
CA PHE A 66 4.41 1.67 17.93
C PHE A 66 5.83 1.82 18.48
N SER A 67 6.52 0.70 18.61
CA SER A 67 7.97 0.64 18.86
C SER A 67 8.69 0.16 17.61
N VAL A 68 9.62 0.96 17.11
CA VAL A 68 10.39 0.64 15.88
C VAL A 68 11.57 -0.27 16.24
N ARG A 69 11.72 -1.38 15.51
CA ARG A 69 12.84 -2.32 15.67
C ARG A 69 14.16 -1.66 15.26
N LYS A 70 15.26 -2.14 15.83
CA LYS A 70 16.64 -1.65 15.56
C LYS A 70 17.33 -2.47 14.45
N GLU A 71 16.56 -2.94 13.48
CA GLU A 71 17.05 -3.80 12.41
C GLU A 71 16.41 -3.39 11.09
N ILE A 72 17.21 -3.34 10.02
CA ILE A 72 16.72 -3.16 8.65
C ILE A 72 16.24 -4.53 8.15
N VAL A 73 15.08 -4.56 7.53
CA VAL A 73 14.56 -5.76 6.87
C VAL A 73 15.46 -6.10 5.68
N HIS A 74 16.02 -7.29 5.70
CA HIS A 74 16.83 -7.83 4.63
C HIS A 74 16.14 -9.07 4.03
N PHE A 75 15.90 -9.06 2.73
CA PHE A 75 15.38 -10.21 2.01
C PHE A 75 16.56 -11.04 1.50
N LYS A 76 16.83 -12.17 2.15
CA LYS A 76 17.89 -13.10 1.76
C LYS A 76 17.69 -13.57 0.33
N GLY A 77 18.70 -13.46 -0.48
CA GLY A 77 18.67 -13.78 -1.91
C GLY A 77 18.50 -12.58 -2.83
N ILE A 78 18.15 -11.40 -2.30
CA ILE A 78 18.02 -10.17 -3.10
C ILE A 78 19.37 -9.74 -3.71
N GLU A 79 20.46 -10.10 -3.07
CA GLU A 79 21.83 -9.88 -3.52
C GLU A 79 22.21 -10.66 -4.79
N ASN A 80 21.41 -11.67 -5.17
CA ASN A 80 21.60 -12.45 -6.39
C ASN A 80 20.91 -11.84 -7.62
N VAL A 81 20.22 -10.71 -7.46
CA VAL A 81 19.64 -9.99 -8.61
C VAL A 81 20.79 -9.46 -9.47
N SER A 82 20.71 -9.72 -10.78
CA SER A 82 21.78 -9.36 -11.74
C SER A 82 21.97 -7.85 -11.87
N ASP A 83 20.85 -7.12 -11.85
CA ASP A 83 20.86 -5.67 -11.98
C ASP A 83 21.04 -4.99 -10.62
N ARG A 84 21.68 -3.86 -10.64
CA ARG A 84 21.85 -3.08 -9.40
C ARG A 84 20.50 -2.63 -8.85
N VAL A 85 20.20 -3.04 -7.61
CA VAL A 85 19.08 -2.56 -6.81
C VAL A 85 19.57 -1.36 -5.99
N TYR A 86 18.97 -0.19 -6.20
CA TYR A 86 19.31 1.03 -5.47
C TYR A 86 18.59 1.08 -4.13
N HIS A 87 17.28 0.84 -4.13
CA HIS A 87 16.46 0.71 -2.92
C HIS A 87 15.17 -0.05 -3.16
N ILE A 88 14.59 -0.50 -2.04
CA ILE A 88 13.28 -1.14 -1.98
C ILE A 88 12.36 -0.31 -1.09
N TYR A 89 11.08 -0.23 -1.43
CA TYR A 89 10.13 0.63 -0.72
C TYR A 89 8.67 0.23 -0.93
N ASP A 90 7.79 0.87 -0.16
CA ASP A 90 6.33 0.75 -0.27
C ASP A 90 5.83 -0.69 -0.17
N ALA A 91 6.27 -1.39 0.87
CA ALA A 91 5.89 -2.77 1.13
C ALA A 91 4.36 -2.93 1.32
N ARG A 92 3.80 -4.00 0.78
CA ARG A 92 2.42 -4.45 0.96
C ARG A 92 2.42 -5.88 1.45
N ILE A 93 1.78 -6.15 2.58
CA ILE A 93 1.83 -7.44 3.24
C ILE A 93 0.50 -8.16 3.06
N SER A 94 0.52 -9.36 2.52
CA SER A 94 -0.63 -10.24 2.38
C SER A 94 -0.35 -11.58 3.04
N LYS A 95 -1.28 -12.09 3.84
CA LYS A 95 -1.23 -13.45 4.35
C LYS A 95 -2.01 -14.36 3.40
N ILE A 96 -1.36 -15.38 2.87
CA ILE A 96 -1.99 -16.41 2.05
C ILE A 96 -1.62 -17.76 2.67
N ASP A 97 -2.62 -18.49 3.10
CA ASP A 97 -2.46 -19.72 3.89
C ASP A 97 -1.64 -19.46 5.18
N GLN A 98 -0.49 -20.11 5.33
CA GLN A 98 0.39 -19.98 6.50
C GLN A 98 1.61 -19.09 6.23
N MET A 99 1.65 -18.40 5.08
CA MET A 99 2.79 -17.60 4.65
C MET A 99 2.39 -16.13 4.52
N TYR A 100 3.29 -15.25 4.90
CA TYR A 100 3.18 -13.81 4.65
C TYR A 100 4.04 -13.46 3.44
N TYR A 101 3.40 -12.85 2.45
CA TYR A 101 4.06 -12.37 1.24
C TYR A 101 4.13 -10.85 1.28
N ILE A 102 5.28 -10.33 0.89
CA ILE A 102 5.55 -8.90 0.85
C ILE A 102 5.83 -8.51 -0.60
N MET A 103 4.94 -7.71 -1.19
CA MET A 103 5.20 -7.04 -2.46
C MET A 103 5.82 -5.67 -2.17
N PHE A 104 6.85 -5.29 -2.89
CA PHE A 104 7.51 -3.99 -2.74
C PHE A 104 8.03 -3.49 -4.08
N ALA A 105 8.23 -2.17 -4.20
CA ALA A 105 8.88 -1.58 -5.34
C ALA A 105 10.40 -1.66 -5.18
N MET A 106 11.10 -1.91 -6.28
CA MET A 106 12.55 -1.97 -6.39
C MET A 106 12.98 -0.95 -7.45
N ASP A 107 13.69 0.11 -7.06
CA ASP A 107 14.36 0.97 -8.02
C ASP A 107 15.67 0.30 -8.44
N MET A 108 15.76 -0.01 -9.72
CA MET A 108 16.86 -0.74 -10.34
C MET A 108 17.48 0.09 -11.47
N GLU A 109 18.64 -0.31 -11.97
CA GLU A 109 19.32 0.37 -13.06
C GLU A 109 18.45 0.45 -14.33
N GLY A 110 17.66 -0.57 -14.61
CA GLY A 110 16.72 -0.64 -15.74
C GLY A 110 15.34 -0.01 -15.50
N GLY A 111 15.10 0.63 -14.36
CA GLY A 111 13.79 1.20 -13.97
C GLY A 111 13.19 0.55 -12.73
N CYS A 112 11.97 0.93 -12.39
CA CYS A 112 11.29 0.38 -11.22
C CYS A 112 10.60 -0.94 -11.57
N GLN A 113 10.81 -1.97 -10.75
CA GLN A 113 10.14 -3.26 -10.85
C GLN A 113 9.50 -3.65 -9.51
N LEU A 114 8.62 -4.64 -9.54
CA LEU A 114 8.06 -5.23 -8.32
C LEU A 114 8.92 -6.40 -7.88
N GLY A 115 9.31 -6.38 -6.60
CA GLY A 115 9.88 -7.53 -5.90
C GLY A 115 8.83 -8.23 -5.07
N VAL A 116 9.02 -9.52 -4.84
CA VAL A 116 8.23 -10.31 -3.90
C VAL A 116 9.14 -11.06 -2.95
N GLY A 117 8.82 -10.96 -1.67
CA GLY A 117 9.47 -11.72 -0.60
C GLY A 117 8.46 -12.45 0.25
N SER A 118 8.93 -13.31 1.12
CA SER A 118 8.09 -14.05 2.07
C SER A 118 8.72 -14.11 3.45
N THR A 119 7.86 -14.32 4.46
CA THR A 119 8.25 -14.58 5.83
C THR A 119 7.20 -15.42 6.54
N LYS A 120 7.60 -16.14 7.58
CA LYS A 120 6.68 -16.85 8.48
C LYS A 120 6.47 -16.14 9.82
N ASP A 121 7.45 -15.36 10.25
CA ASP A 121 7.57 -14.88 11.61
C ASP A 121 8.01 -13.41 11.76
N PHE A 122 8.23 -12.72 10.63
CA PHE A 122 8.75 -11.34 10.57
C PHE A 122 10.12 -11.15 11.23
N ASN A 123 10.92 -12.22 11.32
CA ASN A 123 12.32 -12.17 11.73
C ASN A 123 13.24 -12.50 10.56
N GLU A 124 12.88 -13.52 9.77
CA GLU A 124 13.62 -13.91 8.59
C GLU A 124 12.77 -13.67 7.34
N PHE A 125 13.40 -13.13 6.29
CA PHE A 125 12.75 -12.79 5.03
C PHE A 125 13.52 -13.41 3.88
N GLU A 126 12.81 -14.11 2.99
CA GLU A 126 13.36 -14.68 1.76
C GLU A 126 12.90 -13.86 0.56
N PHE A 127 13.81 -13.52 -0.33
CA PHE A 127 13.48 -12.94 -1.63
C PHE A 127 13.06 -14.07 -2.58
N LEU A 128 11.85 -13.99 -3.10
CA LEU A 128 11.34 -14.99 -4.04
C LEU A 128 11.69 -14.65 -5.48
N GLY A 129 11.79 -13.37 -5.81
CA GLY A 129 12.17 -12.93 -7.15
C GLY A 129 11.55 -11.59 -7.56
N ILE A 130 11.89 -11.20 -8.79
CA ILE A 130 11.29 -10.06 -9.48
C ILE A 130 9.96 -10.50 -10.07
N ALA A 131 8.91 -9.78 -9.77
CA ALA A 131 7.53 -10.12 -10.11
C ALA A 131 6.95 -9.23 -11.22
N SER A 132 7.78 -8.51 -11.95
CA SER A 132 7.36 -7.71 -13.13
C SER A 132 8.50 -7.59 -14.12
N ASN A 133 8.16 -7.52 -15.40
CA ASN A 133 9.11 -7.34 -16.51
C ASN A 133 9.11 -5.89 -17.03
N GLU A 134 8.27 -5.03 -16.46
CA GLU A 134 8.06 -3.65 -16.88
C GLU A 134 8.06 -2.73 -15.67
N ASP A 135 8.13 -1.42 -15.90
CA ASP A 135 7.97 -0.42 -14.85
C ASP A 135 6.53 -0.48 -14.29
N ILE A 136 6.37 -1.25 -13.22
CA ILE A 136 5.11 -1.47 -12.51
C ILE A 136 5.30 -1.12 -11.03
N ARG A 137 4.34 -0.38 -10.47
CA ARG A 137 4.30 -0.03 -9.04
C ARG A 137 3.00 -0.44 -8.39
N ASN A 138 2.96 -0.28 -7.07
CA ASN A 138 1.78 -0.50 -6.24
C ASN A 138 1.17 -1.89 -6.40
N GLY A 139 2.02 -2.92 -6.51
CA GLY A 139 1.59 -4.30 -6.54
C GLY A 139 1.00 -4.73 -5.19
N VAL A 140 -0.21 -5.31 -5.19
CA VAL A 140 -0.87 -5.83 -3.99
C VAL A 140 -1.48 -7.19 -4.27
N LEU A 141 -1.17 -8.17 -3.43
CA LEU A 141 -1.72 -9.52 -3.54
C LEU A 141 -3.09 -9.60 -2.86
N PHE A 142 -3.99 -10.41 -3.44
CA PHE A 142 -5.18 -10.86 -2.73
C PHE A 142 -4.78 -11.78 -1.59
N PRO A 143 -5.53 -11.79 -0.47
CA PRO A 143 -5.18 -12.60 0.71
C PRO A 143 -5.52 -14.09 0.56
N GLU A 144 -6.03 -14.50 -0.57
CA GLU A 144 -6.26 -15.89 -0.94
C GLU A 144 -6.14 -16.08 -2.46
N LYS A 145 -5.98 -17.33 -2.89
CA LYS A 145 -6.06 -17.66 -4.32
C LYS A 145 -7.51 -17.59 -4.79
N VAL A 146 -7.73 -16.93 -5.92
CA VAL A 146 -9.03 -16.90 -6.58
C VAL A 146 -8.97 -17.82 -7.80
N ASN A 147 -9.89 -18.78 -7.87
CA ASN A 147 -9.90 -19.81 -8.91
C ASN A 147 -8.57 -20.58 -9.03
N GLY A 148 -7.90 -20.81 -7.89
CA GLY A 148 -6.65 -21.54 -7.80
C GLY A 148 -5.39 -20.74 -8.20
N LYS A 149 -5.51 -19.46 -8.55
CA LYS A 149 -4.41 -18.57 -8.95
C LYS A 149 -4.14 -17.52 -7.88
N TYR A 150 -2.89 -17.10 -7.77
CA TYR A 150 -2.55 -15.86 -7.09
C TYR A 150 -3.06 -14.70 -7.93
N MET A 151 -3.70 -13.73 -7.28
CA MET A 151 -4.20 -12.52 -7.92
C MET A 151 -3.47 -11.31 -7.39
N ARG A 152 -3.21 -10.35 -8.27
CA ARG A 152 -2.54 -9.09 -7.93
C ARG A 152 -3.22 -7.92 -8.64
N MET A 153 -3.39 -6.83 -7.93
CA MET A 153 -3.62 -5.53 -8.54
C MET A 153 -2.30 -4.79 -8.65
N ASP A 154 -2.06 -4.15 -9.76
CA ASP A 154 -0.83 -3.40 -10.02
C ASP A 154 -1.09 -2.19 -10.94
N ARG A 155 -0.09 -1.33 -11.06
CA ARG A 155 -0.16 -0.13 -11.87
C ARG A 155 1.08 0.03 -12.73
N PRO A 156 0.98 -0.23 -14.05
CA PRO A 156 2.01 0.16 -15.00
C PRO A 156 2.21 1.68 -15.07
N ASN A 157 3.46 2.13 -15.14
CA ASN A 157 3.81 3.55 -15.17
C ASN A 157 3.85 4.15 -16.59
N LYS A 158 3.30 3.48 -17.58
CA LYS A 158 3.40 3.86 -19.01
C LYS A 158 2.54 5.05 -19.46
N SER A 159 2.09 5.91 -18.59
CA SER A 159 1.42 7.13 -19.07
C SER A 159 2.43 8.23 -19.34
N GLN A 160 2.58 8.59 -20.60
CA GLN A 160 3.36 9.74 -21.05
C GLN A 160 2.67 11.03 -20.62
N HIS A 161 3.25 11.70 -19.64
CA HIS A 161 2.97 13.11 -19.37
C HIS A 161 4.27 13.90 -19.45
N ASP A 162 4.30 14.93 -20.29
CA ASP A 162 5.47 15.73 -20.63
C ASP A 162 6.03 16.58 -19.46
N SER A 163 5.51 16.49 -18.24
CA SER A 163 5.83 17.46 -17.18
C SER A 163 5.84 16.96 -15.75
N GLY A 164 6.16 15.70 -15.48
CA GLY A 164 6.25 15.25 -14.08
C GLY A 164 6.60 13.78 -13.92
N PRO A 165 6.72 13.28 -12.67
CA PRO A 165 6.91 11.87 -12.44
C PRO A 165 5.73 11.12 -13.05
N THR A 166 6.06 10.20 -13.94
CA THR A 166 5.07 9.36 -14.63
C THR A 166 4.30 8.52 -13.61
N SER A 167 3.05 8.87 -13.38
CA SER A 167 2.12 8.08 -12.58
C SER A 167 1.16 7.37 -13.52
N GLY A 168 0.90 6.08 -13.29
CA GLY A 168 -0.03 5.34 -14.10
C GLY A 168 -1.49 5.81 -13.89
N THR A 169 -2.30 5.67 -14.93
CA THR A 169 -3.71 6.08 -14.91
C THR A 169 -4.67 4.91 -14.69
N THR A 170 -4.16 3.68 -14.63
CA THR A 170 -5.02 2.48 -14.60
C THR A 170 -4.47 1.44 -13.64
N ILE A 171 -5.34 0.93 -12.76
CA ILE A 171 -5.07 -0.27 -11.97
C ILE A 171 -5.49 -1.47 -12.80
N TRP A 172 -4.59 -2.43 -12.91
CA TRP A 172 -4.80 -3.69 -13.62
C TRP A 172 -4.92 -4.86 -12.66
N LEU A 173 -5.65 -5.88 -13.09
CA LEU A 173 -5.68 -7.20 -12.46
C LEU A 173 -4.76 -8.15 -13.22
N SER A 174 -3.96 -8.89 -12.46
CA SER A 174 -3.02 -9.89 -12.99
C SER A 174 -3.16 -11.20 -12.22
N GLU A 175 -2.87 -12.34 -12.87
CA GLU A 175 -2.87 -13.67 -12.27
C GLU A 175 -1.50 -14.34 -12.38
N SER A 176 -1.18 -15.25 -11.45
CA SER A 176 0.05 -16.05 -11.45
C SER A 176 -0.16 -17.42 -10.81
N ASP A 177 0.64 -18.40 -11.24
CA ASP A 177 0.74 -19.71 -10.59
C ASP A 177 1.80 -19.74 -9.49
N ASP A 178 2.83 -18.87 -9.58
CA ASP A 178 4.08 -18.99 -8.84
C ASP A 178 4.56 -17.69 -8.17
N LEU A 179 3.76 -16.60 -8.23
CA LEU A 179 4.08 -15.26 -7.72
C LEU A 179 5.17 -14.50 -8.50
N ILE A 180 5.82 -15.12 -9.45
CA ILE A 180 6.91 -14.53 -10.25
C ILE A 180 6.45 -14.21 -11.67
N ASN A 181 5.81 -15.18 -12.33
CA ASN A 181 5.36 -15.05 -13.70
C ASN A 181 3.90 -14.57 -13.70
N TRP A 182 3.68 -13.33 -14.09
CA TRP A 182 2.36 -12.69 -14.05
C TRP A 182 1.79 -12.48 -15.44
N LYS A 183 0.53 -12.85 -15.57
CA LYS A 183 -0.28 -12.57 -16.75
C LYS A 183 -1.29 -11.48 -16.42
N GLN A 184 -1.23 -10.37 -17.14
CA GLN A 184 -2.19 -9.29 -17.04
C GLN A 184 -3.53 -9.73 -17.64
N LEU A 185 -4.63 -9.53 -16.91
CA LEU A 185 -5.98 -9.98 -17.30
C LEU A 185 -6.82 -8.83 -17.84
N ALA A 186 -7.07 -7.83 -17.02
CA ALA A 186 -8.02 -6.76 -17.34
C ALA A 186 -7.67 -5.45 -16.62
N PRO A 187 -7.96 -4.29 -17.24
CA PRO A 187 -8.02 -3.03 -16.52
C PRO A 187 -9.22 -3.05 -15.55
N LEU A 188 -8.99 -2.72 -14.28
CA LEU A 188 -10.05 -2.62 -13.28
C LEU A 188 -10.69 -1.25 -13.29
N ILE A 189 -9.92 -0.23 -12.93
CA ILE A 189 -10.35 1.16 -12.97
C ILE A 189 -9.30 2.01 -13.65
N SER A 190 -9.76 3.05 -14.34
CA SER A 190 -8.91 4.15 -14.82
C SER A 190 -9.20 5.42 -14.07
N GLY A 191 -8.23 6.33 -14.03
CA GLY A 191 -8.40 7.65 -13.48
C GLY A 191 -9.55 8.41 -14.14
N ARG A 192 -10.18 9.30 -13.39
CA ARG A 192 -11.28 10.16 -13.87
C ARG A 192 -10.74 11.55 -14.20
N PHE A 193 -10.83 11.93 -15.46
CA PHE A 193 -10.28 13.18 -15.97
C PHE A 193 -10.83 14.40 -15.21
N HIS A 194 -9.93 15.30 -14.80
CA HIS A 194 -10.25 16.49 -14.00
C HIS A 194 -11.01 16.19 -12.70
N TYR A 195 -10.68 15.05 -12.08
CA TYR A 195 -11.27 14.63 -10.82
C TYR A 195 -10.19 14.34 -9.78
N TRP A 196 -10.58 14.11 -8.53
CA TRP A 196 -9.62 13.87 -7.44
C TRP A 196 -8.75 12.62 -7.64
N ASP A 197 -9.16 11.71 -8.48
CA ASP A 197 -8.45 10.46 -8.82
C ASP A 197 -8.14 10.37 -10.32
N GLU A 198 -7.60 11.44 -10.89
CA GLU A 198 -7.15 11.51 -12.28
C GLU A 198 -6.00 10.52 -12.56
N PHE A 199 -5.09 10.35 -11.61
CA PHE A 199 -4.15 9.24 -11.58
C PHE A 199 -4.48 8.37 -10.38
N ILE A 200 -4.17 7.08 -10.46
CA ILE A 200 -4.55 6.12 -9.44
C ILE A 200 -3.48 5.07 -9.19
N GLY A 201 -3.55 4.42 -8.05
CA GLY A 201 -2.74 3.24 -7.75
C GLY A 201 -3.28 2.52 -6.52
N SER A 202 -2.96 1.23 -6.42
CA SER A 202 -3.42 0.40 -5.31
C SER A 202 -2.86 0.89 -3.97
N GLY A 203 -3.68 0.80 -2.95
CA GLY A 203 -3.32 1.02 -1.55
C GLY A 203 -2.89 -0.27 -0.85
N PRO A 204 -3.51 -0.65 0.29
CA PRO A 204 -3.25 -1.93 0.96
C PRO A 204 -3.89 -3.10 0.20
N PRO A 205 -3.52 -4.36 0.50
CA PRO A 205 -4.19 -5.56 -0.02
C PRO A 205 -5.70 -5.52 0.16
N PRO A 206 -6.50 -6.07 -0.77
CA PRO A 206 -7.96 -6.09 -0.64
C PRO A 206 -8.41 -6.96 0.52
N VAL A 207 -9.61 -6.71 1.03
CA VAL A 207 -10.26 -7.50 2.08
C VAL A 207 -11.51 -8.16 1.53
N LYS A 208 -11.69 -9.43 1.89
CA LYS A 208 -12.86 -10.22 1.51
C LYS A 208 -14.06 -9.83 2.36
N THR A 209 -15.16 -9.43 1.73
CA THR A 209 -16.44 -9.14 2.39
C THR A 209 -17.55 -9.95 1.75
N ARG A 210 -18.69 -10.10 2.42
CA ARG A 210 -19.86 -10.77 1.84
C ARG A 210 -20.44 -10.06 0.62
N LYS A 211 -20.02 -8.80 0.36
CA LYS A 211 -20.45 -8.02 -0.80
C LYS A 211 -19.42 -8.00 -1.94
N GLY A 212 -18.19 -8.46 -1.71
CA GLY A 212 -17.12 -8.45 -2.69
C GLY A 212 -15.75 -8.20 -2.07
N TRP A 213 -14.74 -8.01 -2.91
CA TRP A 213 -13.40 -7.62 -2.50
C TRP A 213 -13.35 -6.10 -2.31
N LEU A 214 -13.30 -5.66 -1.07
CA LEU A 214 -13.17 -4.25 -0.72
C LEU A 214 -11.70 -3.84 -0.80
N HIS A 215 -11.41 -2.76 -1.54
CA HIS A 215 -10.05 -2.29 -1.75
C HIS A 215 -9.94 -0.78 -1.61
N VAL A 216 -9.01 -0.32 -0.79
CA VAL A 216 -8.62 1.08 -0.69
C VAL A 216 -7.54 1.36 -1.74
N TYR A 217 -7.70 2.44 -2.50
CA TYR A 217 -6.73 2.89 -3.49
C TYR A 217 -6.38 4.37 -3.25
N HIS A 218 -5.27 4.85 -3.83
CA HIS A 218 -4.98 6.27 -3.85
C HIS A 218 -5.35 6.88 -5.20
N GLY A 219 -5.93 8.06 -5.14
CA GLY A 219 -6.12 8.93 -6.26
C GLY A 219 -5.14 10.10 -6.19
N VAL A 220 -4.76 10.63 -7.34
CA VAL A 220 -3.89 11.80 -7.47
C VAL A 220 -4.56 12.81 -8.38
N ALA A 221 -4.89 13.97 -7.83
CA ALA A 221 -5.35 15.10 -8.61
C ALA A 221 -4.14 15.87 -9.15
N GLY A 222 -4.08 16.05 -10.47
CA GLY A 222 -3.14 16.99 -11.09
C GLY A 222 -3.56 18.41 -10.76
N HIS A 223 -2.64 19.25 -10.34
CA HIS A 223 -2.92 20.65 -10.05
C HIS A 223 -2.07 21.57 -10.89
N PHE A 224 -2.71 22.48 -11.61
CA PHE A 224 -2.03 23.42 -12.46
C PHE A 224 -1.12 24.36 -11.64
N GLY A 225 0.19 24.23 -11.88
CA GLY A 225 1.20 25.09 -11.25
C GLY A 225 1.51 24.80 -9.78
N SER A 226 1.07 23.65 -9.23
CA SER A 226 1.41 23.24 -7.86
C SER A 226 1.70 21.73 -7.75
N ALA A 227 2.02 21.27 -6.53
CA ALA A 227 2.21 19.85 -6.26
C ALA A 227 0.88 19.08 -6.43
N ASN A 228 0.97 17.84 -6.90
CA ASN A 228 -0.15 16.93 -6.98
C ASN A 228 -0.75 16.66 -5.58
N ILE A 229 -2.05 16.40 -5.54
CA ILE A 229 -2.76 16.08 -4.30
C ILE A 229 -3.07 14.58 -4.28
N TYR A 230 -2.47 13.86 -3.32
CA TYR A 230 -2.71 12.42 -3.11
C TYR A 230 -3.80 12.21 -2.08
N GLN A 231 -4.78 11.38 -2.43
CA GLN A 231 -6.01 11.18 -1.67
C GLN A 231 -6.38 9.70 -1.65
N GLY A 232 -7.12 9.26 -0.65
CA GLY A 232 -7.60 7.89 -0.55
C GLY A 232 -9.02 7.74 -1.09
N GLY A 233 -9.29 6.64 -1.77
CA GLY A 233 -10.62 6.21 -2.19
C GLY A 233 -10.83 4.72 -1.95
N VAL A 234 -12.02 4.23 -2.26
CA VAL A 234 -12.40 2.84 -2.07
C VAL A 234 -13.16 2.31 -3.28
N MET A 235 -12.92 1.05 -3.63
CA MET A 235 -13.67 0.32 -4.65
C MET A 235 -14.06 -1.06 -4.15
N LEU A 236 -15.06 -1.64 -4.78
CA LEU A 236 -15.56 -2.99 -4.52
C LEU A 236 -15.52 -3.79 -5.82
N LEU A 237 -14.86 -4.96 -5.75
CA LEU A 237 -14.81 -5.90 -6.88
C LEU A 237 -15.75 -7.08 -6.61
N ASP A 238 -16.25 -7.69 -7.68
CA ASP A 238 -17.05 -8.90 -7.55
C ASP A 238 -16.26 -10.03 -6.87
N LEU A 239 -16.92 -10.76 -6.00
CA LEU A 239 -16.26 -11.77 -5.17
C LEU A 239 -15.75 -12.97 -6.00
N GLN A 240 -16.50 -13.38 -7.01
CA GLN A 240 -16.19 -14.56 -7.84
C GLN A 240 -15.36 -14.18 -9.07
N ASP A 241 -15.59 -12.99 -9.61
CA ASP A 241 -14.86 -12.45 -10.75
C ASP A 241 -14.26 -11.08 -10.41
N PRO A 242 -13.10 -11.03 -9.76
CA PRO A 242 -12.48 -9.76 -9.37
C PRO A 242 -12.11 -8.82 -10.53
N SER A 243 -12.27 -9.24 -11.78
CA SER A 243 -12.12 -8.36 -12.93
C SER A 243 -13.29 -7.36 -13.07
N LYS A 244 -14.40 -7.60 -12.35
CA LYS A 244 -15.57 -6.73 -12.36
C LYS A 244 -15.57 -5.78 -11.18
N VAL A 245 -15.55 -4.50 -11.46
CA VAL A 245 -15.77 -3.45 -10.45
C VAL A 245 -17.27 -3.26 -10.29
N ILE A 246 -17.78 -3.51 -9.09
CA ILE A 246 -19.22 -3.39 -8.76
C ILE A 246 -19.54 -2.16 -7.92
N GLY A 247 -18.50 -1.45 -7.45
CA GLY A 247 -18.63 -0.18 -6.74
C GLY A 247 -17.33 0.61 -6.75
N ARG A 248 -17.45 1.94 -6.79
CA ARG A 248 -16.30 2.87 -6.67
C ARG A 248 -16.80 4.16 -6.04
N CYS A 249 -16.13 4.60 -5.00
CA CYS A 249 -16.49 5.83 -4.31
C CYS A 249 -16.51 7.04 -5.26
N ARG A 250 -17.48 7.89 -5.08
CA ARG A 250 -17.59 9.14 -5.82
C ARG A 250 -16.59 10.16 -5.30
N HIS A 251 -16.57 10.33 -3.98
CA HIS A 251 -15.68 11.26 -3.30
C HIS A 251 -14.52 10.51 -2.66
N ASN A 252 -13.41 11.21 -2.42
CA ASN A 252 -12.34 10.67 -1.60
C ASN A 252 -12.83 10.39 -0.18
N ILE A 253 -12.25 9.38 0.47
CA ILE A 253 -12.50 9.06 1.88
C ILE A 253 -11.44 9.67 2.81
N LEU A 254 -10.30 10.06 2.25
CA LEU A 254 -9.16 10.64 2.95
C LEU A 254 -8.45 11.63 2.01
N GLU A 255 -8.26 12.87 2.46
CA GLU A 255 -7.53 13.90 1.73
C GLU A 255 -6.64 14.71 2.68
N PRO A 256 -5.57 15.37 2.21
CA PRO A 256 -4.73 16.22 3.06
C PRO A 256 -5.52 17.39 3.65
N ARG A 257 -5.53 17.49 4.98
CA ARG A 257 -6.18 18.59 5.73
C ARG A 257 -5.34 19.11 6.88
N GLU A 258 -4.51 18.23 7.46
CA GLU A 258 -3.67 18.56 8.60
C GLU A 258 -2.31 19.10 8.13
N ILE A 259 -1.66 19.94 8.94
CA ILE A 259 -0.40 20.57 8.57
C ILE A 259 0.69 19.56 8.17
N TRP A 260 0.72 18.41 8.82
CA TRP A 260 1.67 17.33 8.57
C TRP A 260 1.30 16.44 7.34
N GLU A 261 0.13 16.65 6.75
CA GLU A 261 -0.30 16.08 5.47
C GLU A 261 -0.07 17.09 4.32
N LEU A 262 -0.16 18.39 4.64
CA LEU A 262 -0.02 19.49 3.70
C LEU A 262 1.44 19.91 3.48
N ALA A 263 2.32 19.67 4.47
CA ALA A 263 3.71 20.10 4.44
C ALA A 263 4.67 18.98 4.86
N GLY A 264 5.67 18.72 4.02
CA GLY A 264 6.70 17.70 4.23
C GLY A 264 7.62 17.59 3.02
N GLN A 265 8.26 16.43 2.82
CA GLN A 265 9.15 16.21 1.67
C GLN A 265 8.38 16.29 0.34
N VAL A 266 7.16 15.75 0.30
CA VAL A 266 6.21 15.91 -0.81
C VAL A 266 4.91 16.44 -0.21
N PRO A 267 4.56 17.70 -0.44
CA PRO A 267 3.36 18.29 0.15
C PRO A 267 2.07 17.69 -0.42
N ASN A 268 0.97 17.83 0.32
CA ASN A 268 -0.39 17.42 -0.07
C ASN A 268 -0.52 15.90 -0.32
N VAL A 269 0.02 15.07 0.55
CA VAL A 269 -0.03 13.61 0.40
C VAL A 269 -0.75 12.96 1.59
N CYS A 270 -1.80 12.20 1.28
CA CYS A 270 -2.33 11.10 2.08
C CYS A 270 -2.24 9.82 1.23
N PHE A 271 -1.29 8.94 1.54
CA PHE A 271 -1.02 7.74 0.77
C PHE A 271 -1.36 6.48 1.58
N PRO A 272 -2.60 5.94 1.49
CA PRO A 272 -2.97 4.73 2.20
C PRO A 272 -2.17 3.54 1.66
N SER A 273 -1.47 2.83 2.54
CA SER A 273 -0.55 1.77 2.13
C SER A 273 -0.63 0.50 2.98
N GLY A 274 -1.22 0.60 4.16
CA GLY A 274 -1.49 -0.53 5.04
C GLY A 274 -2.83 -0.39 5.71
N TRP A 275 -3.46 -1.49 6.04
CA TRP A 275 -4.62 -1.52 6.92
C TRP A 275 -4.69 -2.79 7.73
N VAL A 276 -5.42 -2.71 8.83
CA VAL A 276 -5.81 -3.86 9.63
C VAL A 276 -7.32 -3.80 9.84
N VAL A 277 -8.00 -4.89 9.49
CA VAL A 277 -9.39 -5.16 9.80
C VAL A 277 -9.39 -6.09 11.02
N GLU A 278 -10.19 -5.78 12.04
CA GLU A 278 -10.09 -6.48 13.33
C GLU A 278 -10.80 -7.81 13.33
N ASP A 279 -12.01 -7.87 12.77
CA ASP A 279 -12.90 -8.99 12.95
C ASP A 279 -13.32 -9.63 11.62
N PHE A 280 -13.24 -10.96 11.60
CA PHE A 280 -13.63 -11.80 10.48
C PHE A 280 -14.54 -12.91 10.99
N ASP A 281 -15.44 -13.42 10.14
CA ASP A 281 -16.19 -14.63 10.41
C ASP A 281 -15.35 -15.90 10.16
N ASP A 282 -15.92 -17.06 10.51
CA ASP A 282 -15.24 -18.36 10.36
C ASP A 282 -14.91 -18.74 8.90
N GLU A 283 -15.53 -18.06 7.92
CA GLU A 283 -15.26 -18.24 6.48
C GLU A 283 -14.25 -17.22 5.93
N GLY A 284 -13.70 -16.35 6.80
CA GLY A 284 -12.69 -15.36 6.47
C GLY A 284 -13.25 -14.08 5.81
N PHE A 285 -14.56 -13.81 5.93
CA PHE A 285 -15.13 -12.54 5.51
C PHE A 285 -15.06 -11.51 6.63
N ALA A 286 -14.60 -10.30 6.31
CA ALA A 286 -14.63 -9.20 7.25
C ALA A 286 -16.06 -8.87 7.67
N LEU A 287 -16.29 -8.72 8.98
CA LEU A 287 -17.58 -8.33 9.53
C LEU A 287 -17.88 -6.86 9.20
N SER A 288 -19.13 -6.54 8.90
CA SER A 288 -19.52 -5.19 8.48
C SER A 288 -19.31 -4.13 9.55
N ASP A 289 -19.43 -4.47 10.81
CA ASP A 289 -19.20 -3.60 11.97
C ASP A 289 -17.73 -3.61 12.46
N SER A 290 -16.87 -4.41 11.83
CA SER A 290 -15.46 -4.48 12.19
C SER A 290 -14.77 -3.12 12.06
N ASP A 291 -13.99 -2.79 13.08
CA ASP A 291 -13.08 -1.63 13.04
C ASP A 291 -11.98 -1.83 12.00
N VAL A 292 -11.68 -0.76 11.30
CA VAL A 292 -10.61 -0.69 10.30
C VAL A 292 -9.62 0.40 10.67
N LYS A 293 -8.35 0.02 10.78
CA LYS A 293 -7.23 0.95 10.93
C LYS A 293 -6.52 1.10 9.59
N ILE A 294 -6.59 2.27 8.98
CA ILE A 294 -5.90 2.58 7.73
C ILE A 294 -4.65 3.40 8.05
N TYR A 295 -3.48 2.81 7.80
CA TYR A 295 -2.18 3.46 7.97
C TYR A 295 -1.76 4.08 6.64
N TYR A 296 -1.30 5.32 6.69
CA TYR A 296 -0.93 6.06 5.49
C TYR A 296 0.32 6.90 5.67
N GLY A 297 1.05 7.08 4.57
CA GLY A 297 2.12 8.06 4.50
C GLY A 297 1.54 9.45 4.33
N ALA A 298 2.02 10.41 5.10
CA ALA A 298 1.60 11.79 5.03
C ALA A 298 2.77 12.68 4.65
N ALA A 299 2.57 13.49 3.60
CA ALA A 299 3.56 14.39 3.01
C ALA A 299 4.96 13.75 2.79
N ASP A 300 5.01 12.42 2.53
CA ASP A 300 6.22 11.59 2.45
C ASP A 300 7.18 11.78 3.63
N THR A 301 6.65 12.04 4.82
CA THR A 301 7.45 12.45 5.98
C THR A 301 7.09 11.71 7.26
N VAL A 302 5.81 11.45 7.50
CA VAL A 302 5.30 10.84 8.72
C VAL A 302 4.25 9.78 8.43
N VAL A 303 3.89 8.97 9.44
CA VAL A 303 2.81 7.99 9.36
C VAL A 303 1.57 8.52 10.08
N GLY A 304 0.45 8.53 9.37
CA GLY A 304 -0.87 8.80 9.93
C GLY A 304 -1.70 7.53 10.08
N LEU A 305 -2.71 7.61 10.94
CA LEU A 305 -3.70 6.58 11.17
C LEU A 305 -5.11 7.15 11.01
N TYR A 306 -5.92 6.50 10.19
CA TYR A 306 -7.31 6.82 9.92
C TYR A 306 -8.19 5.64 10.31
N HIS A 307 -9.28 5.92 11.01
CA HIS A 307 -10.24 4.91 11.46
C HIS A 307 -11.49 4.91 10.60
N SER A 308 -12.00 3.72 10.35
CA SER A 308 -13.26 3.47 9.67
C SER A 308 -13.88 2.17 10.17
N SER A 309 -15.03 1.81 9.61
CA SER A 309 -15.57 0.45 9.67
C SER A 309 -15.70 -0.13 8.25
N ILE A 310 -15.84 -1.44 8.15
CA ILE A 310 -16.12 -2.10 6.87
C ILE A 310 -17.40 -1.55 6.25
N GLN A 311 -18.46 -1.32 7.07
CA GLN A 311 -19.73 -0.78 6.57
C GLN A 311 -19.56 0.63 5.99
N GLU A 312 -18.85 1.53 6.68
CA GLU A 312 -18.60 2.90 6.16
C GLU A 312 -17.86 2.88 4.81
N LEU A 313 -16.89 1.96 4.64
CA LEU A 313 -16.14 1.83 3.40
C LEU A 313 -17.00 1.21 2.28
N LEU A 314 -17.84 0.23 2.60
CA LEU A 314 -18.80 -0.35 1.66
C LEU A 314 -19.83 0.67 1.20
N ASP A 315 -20.36 1.49 2.12
CA ASP A 315 -21.32 2.54 1.80
C ASP A 315 -20.69 3.59 0.86
N ALA A 316 -19.43 3.98 1.14
CA ALA A 316 -18.70 4.88 0.27
C ALA A 316 -18.44 4.28 -1.13
N ALA A 317 -18.10 2.98 -1.21
CA ALA A 317 -17.87 2.30 -2.49
C ALA A 317 -19.15 2.16 -3.31
N MET A 318 -20.32 2.05 -2.65
CA MET A 318 -21.63 1.84 -3.27
C MET A 318 -22.43 3.14 -3.44
N GLU A 319 -21.83 4.28 -3.12
CA GLU A 319 -22.49 5.58 -3.32
C GLU A 319 -22.90 5.76 -4.80
N PRO A 320 -24.17 6.04 -5.07
CA PRO A 320 -24.64 6.13 -6.46
C PRO A 320 -23.99 7.30 -7.20
N GLU A 321 -23.56 7.05 -8.43
CA GLU A 321 -23.16 8.14 -9.32
C GLU A 321 -24.36 9.04 -9.59
N ILE A 322 -24.22 10.33 -9.35
CA ILE A 322 -25.22 11.31 -9.80
C ILE A 322 -25.05 11.43 -11.31
N LYS A 323 -26.06 11.04 -12.03
CA LYS A 323 -26.15 11.19 -13.49
C LYS A 323 -26.14 12.65 -13.91
#